data_e4c5627e6d6a44578bdc3cd6fdfe69a5
#
_entry.id   e4c5627e6d6a44578bdc3cd6fdfe69a5
#
_cell.length_a   1.000
_cell.length_b   1.000
_cell.length_c   1.000
_cell.angle_alpha   90.00
_cell.angle_beta   90.00
_cell.angle_gamma   90.00
#
_symmetry.space_group_name_H-M   'P 1'
#
loop_
_entity.id
_entity.type
_entity.pdbx_description
1 polymer ?
#
loop_
_entity_poly.entity_id
_entity_poly.type
_entity_poly.pdbx_seq_one_letter_code
_entity_poly.pdbx_strand_id
1 'polypeptide(L)'
;MSVTTASVHPSGKIAGQEHWTNKGDVKLFLWNKCVGDPAKTRGTILFVHGSSMASQPTFDLQLPSRPGSSAMEWFAERGYDTWSVDMEGYGRSTKDRDNNADISQGADDSFAAASYIQKLRGKRPLLVYGISSGALRAALFAQRHPELVGRLALDAHVWTGAGSPTLADRRKRLPEFSAKNRRPIDRAFVYSIFNRDHPGTAEDRVIEAFANQILALDDSVPTGTYVDMCSKLPVCDPEKITAPTIIMRGQWDGIAGFDDLLEFFKRLPNPDKQFAVMPGIAHASLHQKNYMTVYHILLSFFSQPEPVYRG
;
A
#
# COMPACT_ATOMS: atom_id res chain seq x y z
N MET A 1 -30.75 3.67 -10.09
CA MET A 1 -29.39 4.00 -9.60
C MET A 1 -28.61 4.60 -10.76
N SER A 2 -28.28 5.89 -10.68
CA SER A 2 -27.59 6.60 -11.77
C SER A 2 -26.15 6.15 -11.82
N VAL A 3 -25.75 5.51 -12.90
CA VAL A 3 -24.34 5.17 -13.18
C VAL A 3 -23.67 6.47 -13.65
N THR A 4 -22.94 7.11 -12.76
CA THR A 4 -22.12 8.27 -13.11
C THR A 4 -20.90 7.77 -13.86
N THR A 5 -20.88 7.90 -15.18
CA THR A 5 -19.68 7.69 -15.99
C THR A 5 -18.63 8.71 -15.59
N ALA A 6 -17.43 8.27 -15.26
CA ALA A 6 -16.31 9.14 -14.94
C ALA A 6 -16.02 10.05 -16.15
N SER A 7 -16.22 11.35 -15.99
CA SER A 7 -15.89 12.34 -17.00
C SER A 7 -14.39 12.60 -16.97
N VAL A 8 -13.74 12.53 -18.12
CA VAL A 8 -12.36 13.01 -18.29
C VAL A 8 -12.40 14.54 -18.16
N HIS A 9 -11.68 15.10 -17.21
CA HIS A 9 -11.54 16.55 -17.07
C HIS A 9 -10.89 17.15 -18.32
N PRO A 10 -11.22 18.39 -18.72
CA PRO A 10 -10.58 19.07 -19.87
C PRO A 10 -9.05 19.15 -19.80
N SER A 11 -8.46 18.91 -18.63
CA SER A 11 -7.00 18.82 -18.40
C SER A 11 -6.40 17.45 -18.73
N GLY A 12 -7.17 16.47 -19.24
CA GLY A 12 -6.72 15.09 -19.45
C GLY A 12 -6.58 14.26 -18.18
N LYS A 13 -6.96 14.79 -17.02
CA LYS A 13 -6.89 14.06 -15.75
C LYS A 13 -8.14 13.22 -15.52
N ILE A 14 -7.95 12.02 -14.97
CA ILE A 14 -9.04 11.14 -14.55
C ILE A 14 -9.64 11.71 -13.26
N ALA A 15 -10.94 12.02 -13.27
CA ALA A 15 -11.64 12.48 -12.08
C ALA A 15 -11.69 11.39 -11.02
N GLY A 16 -11.26 11.71 -9.80
CA GLY A 16 -11.40 10.83 -8.67
C GLY A 16 -12.80 10.90 -8.05
N GLN A 17 -13.21 9.82 -7.40
CA GLN A 17 -14.48 9.71 -6.68
C GLN A 17 -14.24 9.42 -5.20
N GLU A 18 -14.90 10.18 -4.34
CA GLU A 18 -14.88 9.98 -2.90
C GLU A 18 -15.93 8.94 -2.48
N HIS A 19 -15.50 8.00 -1.66
CA HIS A 19 -16.39 7.01 -1.07
C HIS A 19 -16.11 6.88 0.42
N TRP A 20 -17.10 6.33 1.13
CA TRP A 20 -17.01 6.14 2.56
C TRP A 20 -17.60 4.80 2.96
N THR A 21 -16.95 4.12 3.90
CA THR A 21 -17.47 2.92 4.55
C THR A 21 -17.24 3.00 6.06
N ASN A 22 -17.86 2.10 6.81
CA ASN A 22 -17.70 2.04 8.26
C ASN A 22 -17.12 0.69 8.68
N LYS A 23 -16.25 0.73 9.69
CA LYS A 23 -15.83 -0.41 10.50
C LYS A 23 -16.30 -0.15 11.94
N GLY A 24 -17.51 -0.63 12.30
CA GLY A 24 -18.18 -0.19 13.52
C GLY A 24 -18.37 1.34 13.52
N ASP A 25 -17.85 2.00 14.55
CA ASP A 25 -17.91 3.47 14.70
C ASP A 25 -16.82 4.21 13.91
N VAL A 26 -15.89 3.50 13.29
CA VAL A 26 -14.81 4.09 12.49
C VAL A 26 -15.31 4.35 11.07
N LYS A 27 -15.27 5.61 10.64
CA LYS A 27 -15.56 6.02 9.27
C LYS A 27 -14.26 6.02 8.47
N LEU A 28 -14.22 5.23 7.39
CA LEU A 28 -13.06 5.09 6.51
C LEU A 28 -13.32 5.80 5.19
N PHE A 29 -12.36 6.60 4.76
CA PHE A 29 -12.34 7.25 3.47
C PHE A 29 -11.72 6.35 2.41
N LEU A 30 -12.38 6.25 1.24
CA LEU A 30 -11.86 5.58 0.07
C LEU A 30 -11.80 6.55 -1.11
N TRP A 31 -10.75 6.41 -1.89
CA TRP A 31 -10.57 7.16 -3.14
C TRP A 31 -10.58 6.20 -4.31
N ASN A 32 -11.34 6.53 -5.35
CA ASN A 32 -11.50 5.69 -6.55
C ASN A 32 -11.14 6.46 -7.81
N LYS A 33 -10.44 5.79 -8.73
CA LYS A 33 -10.26 6.23 -10.11
C LYS A 33 -10.51 5.08 -11.08
N CYS A 34 -11.33 5.34 -12.09
CA CYS A 34 -11.68 4.37 -13.12
C CYS A 34 -11.93 5.10 -14.45
N VAL A 35 -11.51 4.52 -15.56
CA VAL A 35 -11.83 5.01 -16.91
C VAL A 35 -12.93 4.15 -17.51
N GLY A 36 -14.02 4.77 -17.92
CA GLY A 36 -15.16 4.08 -18.53
C GLY A 36 -16.05 3.35 -17.54
N ASP A 37 -16.61 2.23 -17.99
CA ASP A 37 -17.56 1.42 -17.20
C ASP A 37 -16.83 0.48 -16.23
N PRO A 38 -16.98 0.65 -14.91
CA PRO A 38 -16.32 -0.21 -13.92
C PRO A 38 -16.64 -1.71 -14.07
N ALA A 39 -17.79 -2.05 -14.64
CA ALA A 39 -18.19 -3.46 -14.85
C ALA A 39 -17.36 -4.14 -15.96
N LYS A 40 -16.72 -3.36 -16.83
CA LYS A 40 -15.92 -3.84 -17.97
C LYS A 40 -14.43 -3.77 -17.73
N THR A 41 -13.98 -3.48 -16.52
CA THR A 41 -12.56 -3.40 -16.16
C THR A 41 -11.91 -4.78 -16.14
N ARG A 42 -10.58 -4.79 -16.33
CA ARG A 42 -9.74 -6.00 -16.26
C ARG A 42 -9.66 -6.58 -14.86
N GLY A 43 -9.92 -5.75 -13.85
CA GLY A 43 -9.90 -6.10 -12.43
C GLY A 43 -10.00 -4.86 -11.57
N THR A 44 -10.20 -5.07 -10.27
CA THR A 44 -10.26 -4.01 -9.27
C THR A 44 -9.04 -4.09 -8.37
N ILE A 45 -8.26 -3.01 -8.28
CA ILE A 45 -7.04 -2.93 -7.47
C ILE A 45 -7.36 -2.17 -6.18
N LEU A 46 -7.04 -2.77 -5.02
CA LEU A 46 -7.03 -2.11 -3.72
C LEU A 46 -5.59 -1.80 -3.31
N PHE A 47 -5.29 -0.53 -3.15
CA PHE A 47 -4.01 -0.01 -2.67
C PHE A 47 -4.03 0.23 -1.17
N VAL A 48 -3.05 -0.32 -0.44
CA VAL A 48 -2.91 -0.29 1.02
C VAL A 48 -1.63 0.44 1.42
N HIS A 49 -1.78 1.62 2.04
CA HIS A 49 -0.67 2.52 2.33
C HIS A 49 0.15 2.13 3.57
N GLY A 50 1.36 2.67 3.65
CA GLY A 50 2.30 2.49 4.77
C GLY A 50 1.97 3.32 6.03
N SER A 51 2.92 3.34 6.98
CA SER A 51 2.71 3.85 8.34
C SER A 51 2.88 5.36 8.53
N SER A 52 3.19 6.11 7.49
CA SER A 52 3.58 7.51 7.67
C SER A 52 2.85 8.48 6.76
N MET A 53 1.89 7.99 6.01
CA MET A 53 1.25 8.73 4.93
C MET A 53 -0.15 8.20 4.64
N ALA A 54 -1.08 9.10 4.30
CA ALA A 54 -2.40 8.76 3.80
C ALA A 54 -2.33 8.13 2.40
N SER A 55 -3.42 7.50 1.97
CA SER A 55 -3.48 6.74 0.73
C SER A 55 -3.37 7.61 -0.52
N GLN A 56 -4.05 8.73 -0.58
CA GLN A 56 -4.11 9.57 -1.77
C GLN A 56 -2.73 10.14 -2.16
N PRO A 57 -1.92 10.75 -1.26
CA PRO A 57 -0.56 11.14 -1.60
C PRO A 57 0.32 9.97 -2.05
N THR A 58 0.11 8.78 -1.46
CA THR A 58 0.91 7.59 -1.75
C THR A 58 0.62 7.03 -3.15
N PHE A 59 -0.65 6.96 -3.55
CA PHE A 59 -1.05 6.25 -4.76
C PHE A 59 -1.59 7.15 -5.88
N ASP A 60 -1.96 8.38 -5.55
CA ASP A 60 -2.49 9.38 -6.49
C ASP A 60 -1.74 10.71 -6.42
N LEU A 61 -0.40 10.64 -6.32
CA LEU A 61 0.46 11.83 -6.30
C LEU A 61 0.26 12.65 -7.58
N GLN A 62 -0.21 13.88 -7.44
CA GLN A 62 -0.41 14.79 -8.55
C GLN A 62 0.82 15.68 -8.76
N LEU A 63 1.66 15.32 -9.73
CA LEU A 63 2.84 16.09 -10.13
C LEU A 63 2.87 16.22 -11.67
N PRO A 64 2.34 17.32 -12.24
CA PRO A 64 2.20 17.47 -13.70
C PRO A 64 3.52 17.36 -14.48
N SER A 65 4.63 17.73 -13.86
CA SER A 65 5.98 17.63 -14.47
C SER A 65 6.55 16.21 -14.49
N ARG A 66 5.83 15.21 -13.94
CA ARG A 66 6.25 13.81 -13.91
C ARG A 66 5.15 12.91 -14.48
N PRO A 67 5.28 12.44 -15.74
CA PRO A 67 4.31 11.51 -16.34
C PRO A 67 4.10 10.28 -15.48
N GLY A 68 2.83 9.88 -15.27
CA GLY A 68 2.50 8.71 -14.44
C GLY A 68 2.84 8.87 -12.95
N SER A 69 2.88 10.09 -12.41
CA SER A 69 3.09 10.32 -10.97
C SER A 69 2.02 9.69 -10.09
N SER A 70 0.81 9.53 -10.62
CA SER A 70 -0.28 8.79 -9.99
C SER A 70 -0.29 7.34 -10.45
N ALA A 71 -0.04 6.41 -9.53
CA ALA A 71 -0.21 4.98 -9.79
C ALA A 71 -1.67 4.65 -10.11
N MET A 72 -2.62 5.26 -9.41
CA MET A 72 -4.05 5.03 -9.63
C MET A 72 -4.48 5.42 -11.04
N GLU A 73 -4.06 6.60 -11.55
CA GLU A 73 -4.35 7.02 -12.93
C GLU A 73 -3.70 6.08 -13.94
N TRP A 74 -2.42 5.76 -13.73
CA TRP A 74 -1.67 4.92 -14.65
C TRP A 74 -2.31 3.53 -14.84
N PHE A 75 -2.82 2.92 -13.77
CA PHE A 75 -3.55 1.65 -13.84
C PHE A 75 -4.98 1.83 -14.38
N ALA A 76 -5.68 2.93 -14.04
CA ALA A 76 -7.01 3.21 -14.57
C ALA A 76 -7.00 3.38 -16.09
N GLU A 77 -5.99 4.06 -16.65
CA GLU A 77 -5.77 4.18 -18.10
C GLU A 77 -5.55 2.82 -18.78
N ARG A 78 -5.10 1.82 -18.03
CA ARG A 78 -4.89 0.44 -18.50
C ARG A 78 -6.05 -0.49 -18.25
N GLY A 79 -7.20 0.09 -17.91
CA GLY A 79 -8.47 -0.62 -17.77
C GLY A 79 -8.71 -1.28 -16.42
N TYR A 80 -8.06 -0.81 -15.35
CA TYR A 80 -8.35 -1.25 -13.99
C TYR A 80 -9.25 -0.25 -13.26
N ASP A 81 -10.10 -0.76 -12.37
CA ASP A 81 -10.81 0.04 -11.38
C ASP A 81 -9.91 0.15 -10.13
N THR A 82 -9.39 1.35 -9.85
CA THR A 82 -8.38 1.56 -8.81
C THR A 82 -8.98 2.20 -7.56
N TRP A 83 -8.70 1.61 -6.41
CA TRP A 83 -9.18 2.04 -5.11
C TRP A 83 -8.04 2.17 -4.12
N SER A 84 -8.10 3.16 -3.26
CA SER A 84 -7.25 3.25 -2.08
C SER A 84 -8.10 3.57 -0.86
N VAL A 85 -7.61 3.21 0.33
CA VAL A 85 -8.28 3.47 1.61
C VAL A 85 -7.33 4.18 2.55
N ASP A 86 -7.80 5.24 3.18
CA ASP A 86 -7.12 5.80 4.34
C ASP A 86 -7.45 4.92 5.56
N MET A 87 -6.42 4.32 6.17
CA MET A 87 -6.57 3.56 7.40
C MET A 87 -7.04 4.45 8.54
N GLU A 88 -7.66 3.88 9.56
CA GLU A 88 -7.98 4.61 10.79
C GLU A 88 -6.75 5.36 11.31
N GLY A 89 -6.94 6.62 11.67
CA GLY A 89 -5.88 7.49 12.14
C GLY A 89 -5.11 8.27 11.07
N TYR A 90 -5.41 8.06 9.78
CA TYR A 90 -4.74 8.71 8.65
C TYR A 90 -5.70 9.48 7.75
N GLY A 91 -5.18 10.50 7.08
CA GLY A 91 -5.84 11.20 5.99
C GLY A 91 -7.22 11.75 6.38
N ARG A 92 -8.25 11.29 5.69
CA ARG A 92 -9.64 11.71 5.91
C ARG A 92 -10.45 10.72 6.75
N SER A 93 -9.89 9.56 7.11
CA SER A 93 -10.54 8.60 7.98
C SER A 93 -10.59 9.09 9.42
N THR A 94 -11.43 8.48 10.26
CA THR A 94 -11.55 8.78 11.69
C THR A 94 -10.18 8.82 12.37
N LYS A 95 -9.87 9.91 13.13
CA LYS A 95 -8.58 10.15 13.80
C LYS A 95 -8.69 10.43 15.30
N ASP A 96 -9.89 10.67 15.79
CA ASP A 96 -10.19 11.19 17.14
C ASP A 96 -10.31 10.12 18.20
N ARG A 97 -10.11 8.85 17.84
CA ARG A 97 -10.12 7.75 18.81
C ARG A 97 -8.77 7.62 19.51
N ASP A 98 -8.78 7.32 20.79
CA ASP A 98 -7.59 7.00 21.57
C ASP A 98 -7.08 5.59 21.23
N ASN A 99 -6.47 5.48 20.06
CA ASN A 99 -6.07 4.24 19.43
C ASN A 99 -4.79 4.44 18.61
N ASN A 100 -3.87 3.48 18.66
CA ASN A 100 -2.61 3.55 17.93
C ASN A 100 -2.66 2.95 16.52
N ALA A 101 -3.82 2.45 16.04
CA ALA A 101 -4.06 1.88 14.70
C ALA A 101 -2.95 0.90 14.26
N ASP A 102 -2.87 -0.24 14.92
CA ASP A 102 -1.86 -1.27 14.68
C ASP A 102 -2.05 -2.02 13.34
N ILE A 103 -1.20 -3.00 13.06
CA ILE A 103 -1.27 -3.78 11.81
C ILE A 103 -2.59 -4.57 11.72
N SER A 104 -3.05 -5.15 12.83
CA SER A 104 -4.30 -5.91 12.87
C SER A 104 -5.51 -5.06 12.53
N GLN A 105 -5.59 -3.85 13.10
CA GLN A 105 -6.65 -2.90 12.79
C GLN A 105 -6.61 -2.45 11.33
N GLY A 106 -5.41 -2.24 10.77
CA GLY A 106 -5.28 -1.93 9.34
C GLY A 106 -5.68 -3.09 8.41
N ALA A 107 -5.53 -4.35 8.84
CA ALA A 107 -6.08 -5.49 8.10
C ALA A 107 -7.63 -5.48 8.14
N ASP A 108 -8.23 -5.11 9.28
CA ASP A 108 -9.69 -4.97 9.42
C ASP A 108 -10.22 -3.77 8.62
N ASP A 109 -9.46 -2.66 8.50
CA ASP A 109 -9.79 -1.54 7.60
C ASP A 109 -9.78 -1.99 6.13
N SER A 110 -8.79 -2.79 5.75
CA SER A 110 -8.70 -3.37 4.40
C SER A 110 -9.88 -4.29 4.10
N PHE A 111 -10.34 -5.07 5.08
CA PHE A 111 -11.54 -5.90 4.97
C PHE A 111 -12.80 -5.05 4.79
N ALA A 112 -12.98 -3.98 5.57
CA ALA A 112 -14.11 -3.08 5.42
C ALA A 112 -14.14 -2.39 4.05
N ALA A 113 -12.97 -1.95 3.56
CA ALA A 113 -12.82 -1.38 2.23
C ALA A 113 -13.15 -2.40 1.13
N ALA A 114 -12.57 -3.61 1.20
CA ALA A 114 -12.82 -4.69 0.23
C ALA A 114 -14.30 -5.09 0.18
N SER A 115 -14.95 -5.22 1.34
CA SER A 115 -16.38 -5.54 1.45
C SER A 115 -17.25 -4.45 0.81
N TYR A 116 -16.91 -3.18 1.03
CA TYR A 116 -17.59 -2.05 0.41
C TYR A 116 -17.44 -2.06 -1.12
N ILE A 117 -16.22 -2.27 -1.61
CA ILE A 117 -15.92 -2.34 -3.04
C ILE A 117 -16.71 -3.49 -3.69
N GLN A 118 -16.70 -4.68 -3.09
CA GLN A 118 -17.48 -5.82 -3.61
C GLN A 118 -18.99 -5.58 -3.61
N LYS A 119 -19.52 -4.84 -2.65
CA LYS A 119 -20.92 -4.44 -2.65
C LYS A 119 -21.27 -3.53 -3.84
N LEU A 120 -20.35 -2.69 -4.27
CA LEU A 120 -20.53 -1.76 -5.41
C LEU A 120 -20.23 -2.40 -6.77
N ARG A 121 -19.22 -3.28 -6.84
CA ARG A 121 -18.65 -3.79 -8.09
C ARG A 121 -18.95 -5.26 -8.38
N GLY A 122 -19.61 -5.95 -7.44
CA GLY A 122 -19.83 -7.40 -7.51
C GLY A 122 -18.76 -8.21 -6.81
N LYS A 123 -19.08 -9.46 -6.51
CA LYS A 123 -18.24 -10.38 -5.70
C LYS A 123 -17.05 -10.95 -6.50
N ARG A 124 -16.18 -10.09 -7.03
CA ARG A 124 -14.91 -10.53 -7.63
C ARG A 124 -13.80 -10.34 -6.62
N PRO A 125 -12.87 -11.32 -6.46
CA PRO A 125 -11.68 -11.12 -5.66
C PRO A 125 -10.86 -9.92 -6.17
N LEU A 126 -10.27 -9.17 -5.23
CA LEU A 126 -9.50 -7.96 -5.54
C LEU A 126 -8.04 -8.29 -5.84
N LEU A 127 -7.43 -7.47 -6.66
CA LEU A 127 -5.99 -7.36 -6.80
C LEU A 127 -5.51 -6.43 -5.68
N VAL A 128 -4.66 -6.90 -4.78
CA VAL A 128 -4.26 -6.13 -3.59
C VAL A 128 -2.79 -5.78 -3.68
N TYR A 129 -2.47 -4.50 -3.54
CA TYR A 129 -1.11 -4.01 -3.42
C TYR A 129 -0.91 -3.30 -2.09
N GLY A 130 0.05 -3.76 -1.31
CA GLY A 130 0.47 -3.10 -0.07
C GLY A 130 1.94 -2.70 -0.10
N ILE A 131 2.26 -1.52 0.43
CA ILE A 131 3.64 -1.02 0.52
C ILE A 131 4.04 -0.78 1.98
N SER A 132 5.25 -1.21 2.37
CA SER A 132 5.80 -1.01 3.71
C SER A 132 4.91 -1.67 4.78
N SER A 133 4.50 -0.97 5.84
CA SER A 133 3.51 -1.51 6.78
C SER A 133 2.15 -1.78 6.13
N GLY A 134 1.85 -1.17 4.99
CA GLY A 134 0.71 -1.55 4.15
C GLY A 134 0.84 -2.96 3.58
N ALA A 135 2.06 -3.43 3.30
CA ALA A 135 2.29 -4.81 2.90
C ALA A 135 2.02 -5.79 4.06
N LEU A 136 2.33 -5.42 5.31
CA LEU A 136 1.98 -6.25 6.48
C LEU A 136 0.45 -6.31 6.66
N ARG A 137 -0.24 -5.17 6.55
CA ARG A 137 -1.71 -5.09 6.60
C ARG A 137 -2.36 -5.93 5.51
N ALA A 138 -1.87 -5.82 4.27
CA ALA A 138 -2.35 -6.58 3.12
C ALA A 138 -2.09 -8.09 3.26
N ALA A 139 -0.93 -8.50 3.77
CA ALA A 139 -0.60 -9.89 4.03
C ALA A 139 -1.51 -10.49 5.11
N LEU A 140 -1.72 -9.77 6.22
CA LEU A 140 -2.61 -10.21 7.29
C LEU A 140 -4.09 -10.23 6.84
N PHE A 141 -4.51 -9.25 6.04
CA PHE A 141 -5.82 -9.24 5.41
C PHE A 141 -6.02 -10.46 4.50
N ALA A 142 -5.06 -10.76 3.62
CA ALA A 142 -5.11 -11.91 2.72
C ALA A 142 -5.12 -13.26 3.49
N GLN A 143 -4.39 -13.34 4.61
CA GLN A 143 -4.42 -14.51 5.49
C GLN A 143 -5.79 -14.72 6.13
N ARG A 144 -6.47 -13.64 6.56
CA ARG A 144 -7.76 -13.70 7.25
C ARG A 144 -8.95 -13.87 6.30
N HIS A 145 -8.84 -13.34 5.10
CA HIS A 145 -9.91 -13.25 4.12
C HIS A 145 -9.43 -13.64 2.71
N PRO A 146 -8.94 -14.88 2.54
CA PRO A 146 -8.37 -15.33 1.26
C PRO A 146 -9.39 -15.28 0.11
N GLU A 147 -10.67 -15.40 0.38
CA GLU A 147 -11.76 -15.32 -0.59
C GLU A 147 -11.91 -13.93 -1.24
N LEU A 148 -11.39 -12.90 -0.60
CA LEU A 148 -11.45 -11.52 -1.11
C LEU A 148 -10.23 -11.14 -1.97
N VAL A 149 -9.17 -11.94 -1.96
CA VAL A 149 -7.89 -11.61 -2.61
C VAL A 149 -7.62 -12.54 -3.78
N GLY A 150 -7.66 -12.00 -4.99
CA GLY A 150 -7.34 -12.73 -6.22
C GLY A 150 -5.84 -12.81 -6.50
N ARG A 151 -5.10 -11.72 -6.29
CA ARG A 151 -3.63 -11.64 -6.34
C ARG A 151 -3.12 -10.64 -5.31
N LEU A 152 -1.99 -10.94 -4.70
CA LEU A 152 -1.38 -10.15 -3.63
C LEU A 152 0.01 -9.67 -4.03
N ALA A 153 0.24 -8.36 -4.01
CA ALA A 153 1.56 -7.76 -4.23
C ALA A 153 2.04 -7.09 -2.94
N LEU A 154 3.16 -7.54 -2.41
CA LEU A 154 3.77 -7.07 -1.17
C LEU A 154 5.07 -6.34 -1.49
N ASP A 155 5.05 -5.01 -1.44
CA ASP A 155 6.21 -4.16 -1.72
C ASP A 155 6.83 -3.66 -0.41
N ALA A 156 8.15 -3.74 -0.31
CA ALA A 156 8.89 -3.34 0.89
C ALA A 156 8.36 -4.01 2.17
N HIS A 157 7.95 -5.27 2.03
CA HIS A 157 7.41 -6.08 3.12
C HIS A 157 8.47 -6.41 4.17
N VAL A 158 8.03 -6.62 5.40
CA VAL A 158 8.86 -7.12 6.50
C VAL A 158 8.16 -8.33 7.11
N TRP A 159 8.87 -9.44 7.26
CA TRP A 159 8.31 -10.62 7.91
C TRP A 159 8.71 -10.72 9.38
N THR A 160 9.94 -11.11 9.68
CA THR A 160 10.46 -11.17 11.05
C THR A 160 11.27 -9.93 11.41
N GLY A 161 11.70 -9.17 10.40
CA GLY A 161 12.60 -8.03 10.53
C GLY A 161 14.05 -8.42 10.73
N ALA A 162 14.43 -9.68 10.46
CA ALA A 162 15.83 -10.10 10.45
C ALA A 162 16.59 -9.37 9.35
N GLY A 163 17.82 -8.96 9.64
CA GLY A 163 18.68 -8.26 8.69
C GLY A 163 18.24 -6.84 8.32
N SER A 164 17.30 -6.22 9.06
CA SER A 164 16.83 -4.85 8.83
C SER A 164 17.58 -3.83 9.70
N PRO A 165 18.49 -3.02 9.16
CA PRO A 165 19.17 -1.99 9.95
C PRO A 165 18.21 -0.91 10.44
N THR A 166 17.22 -0.53 9.64
CA THR A 166 16.23 0.48 10.02
C THR A 166 15.37 0.01 11.18
N LEU A 167 14.96 -1.27 11.23
CA LEU A 167 14.20 -1.78 12.37
C LEU A 167 15.08 -1.95 13.62
N ALA A 168 16.35 -2.32 13.46
CA ALA A 168 17.30 -2.36 14.57
C ALA A 168 17.40 -0.99 15.27
N ASP A 169 17.46 0.10 14.51
CA ASP A 169 17.47 1.45 15.07
C ASP A 169 16.11 1.87 15.67
N ARG A 170 15.00 1.52 15.01
CA ARG A 170 13.66 1.80 15.55
C ARG A 170 13.38 1.08 16.86
N ARG A 171 13.85 -0.16 17.02
CA ARG A 171 13.69 -0.93 18.27
C ARG A 171 14.29 -0.22 19.50
N LYS A 172 15.38 0.56 19.30
CA LYS A 172 15.97 1.38 20.39
C LYS A 172 14.99 2.45 20.90
N ARG A 173 14.04 2.86 20.06
CA ARG A 173 13.02 3.88 20.33
C ARG A 173 11.63 3.30 20.65
N LEU A 174 11.51 1.99 20.84
CA LEU A 174 10.23 1.35 21.16
C LEU A 174 9.50 1.97 22.36
N PRO A 175 10.16 2.31 23.49
CA PRO A 175 9.49 2.97 24.60
C PRO A 175 8.83 4.29 24.21
N GLU A 176 9.47 5.08 23.33
CA GLU A 176 8.92 6.34 22.81
C GLU A 176 7.65 6.10 21.98
N PHE A 177 7.67 5.10 21.10
CA PHE A 177 6.51 4.77 20.26
C PHE A 177 5.35 4.19 21.06
N SER A 178 5.66 3.46 22.15
CA SER A 178 4.64 2.85 23.02
C SER A 178 4.02 3.84 24.00
N ALA A 179 4.66 4.98 24.24
CA ALA A 179 4.19 5.97 25.22
C ALA A 179 3.00 6.79 24.73
N LYS A 180 2.76 6.84 23.41
CA LYS A 180 1.71 7.66 22.80
C LYS A 180 1.09 6.93 21.60
N ASN A 181 -0.21 7.15 21.39
CA ASN A 181 -0.93 6.57 20.24
C ASN A 181 -0.61 7.25 18.93
N ARG A 182 -0.04 8.46 18.95
CA ARG A 182 0.34 9.22 17.75
C ARG A 182 1.73 9.83 17.88
N ARG A 183 2.41 9.98 16.77
CA ARG A 183 3.71 10.66 16.63
C ARG A 183 3.61 11.78 15.62
N PRO A 184 4.29 12.91 15.83
CA PRO A 184 4.31 13.99 14.86
C PRO A 184 5.03 13.56 13.58
N ILE A 185 4.65 14.18 12.48
CA ILE A 185 5.36 14.14 11.21
C ILE A 185 5.60 15.57 10.72
N ASP A 186 6.73 15.78 10.10
CA ASP A 186 7.11 17.05 9.50
C ASP A 186 7.82 16.83 8.17
N ARG A 187 8.22 17.91 7.52
CA ARG A 187 8.91 17.88 6.24
C ARG A 187 10.24 17.11 6.32
N ALA A 188 11.02 17.33 7.36
CA ALA A 188 12.31 16.67 7.57
C ALA A 188 12.11 15.15 7.70
N PHE A 189 11.06 14.74 8.42
CA PHE A 189 10.68 13.33 8.52
C PHE A 189 10.32 12.74 7.14
N VAL A 190 9.53 13.45 6.31
CA VAL A 190 9.18 12.97 4.96
C VAL A 190 10.44 12.81 4.11
N TYR A 191 11.34 13.80 4.09
CA TYR A 191 12.62 13.68 3.40
C TYR A 191 13.44 12.49 3.87
N SER A 192 13.42 12.17 5.16
CA SER A 192 14.14 11.02 5.72
C SER A 192 13.65 9.67 5.18
N ILE A 193 12.38 9.56 4.78
CA ILE A 193 11.84 8.32 4.19
C ILE A 193 12.58 7.97 2.89
N PHE A 194 12.95 8.98 2.10
CA PHE A 194 13.61 8.80 0.81
C PHE A 194 15.13 8.69 0.92
N ASN A 195 15.74 9.34 1.91
CA ASN A 195 17.18 9.52 1.98
C ASN A 195 17.89 8.59 2.99
N ARG A 196 17.16 7.98 3.95
CA ARG A 196 17.79 7.21 5.02
C ARG A 196 18.48 5.93 4.51
N ASP A 197 17.89 5.24 3.53
CA ASP A 197 18.42 3.94 3.07
C ASP A 197 19.44 4.13 1.94
N HIS A 198 19.16 5.00 0.97
CA HIS A 198 20.06 5.35 -0.12
C HIS A 198 19.71 6.72 -0.72
N PRO A 199 20.45 7.78 -0.42
CA PRO A 199 20.19 9.11 -0.95
C PRO A 199 20.30 9.17 -2.49
N GLY A 200 19.48 10.05 -3.10
CA GLY A 200 19.53 10.32 -4.55
C GLY A 200 18.72 9.36 -5.40
N THR A 201 18.02 8.39 -4.83
CA THR A 201 17.10 7.50 -5.56
C THR A 201 15.77 8.18 -5.93
N ALA A 202 15.38 9.26 -5.25
CA ALA A 202 14.23 10.10 -5.58
C ALA A 202 14.67 11.49 -6.05
N GLU A 203 13.78 12.19 -6.76
CA GLU A 203 13.98 13.58 -7.15
C GLU A 203 13.42 14.49 -6.04
N ASP A 204 14.15 15.56 -5.68
CA ASP A 204 13.72 16.50 -4.62
C ASP A 204 12.34 17.10 -4.89
N ARG A 205 12.02 17.41 -6.16
CA ARG A 205 10.69 17.92 -6.54
C ARG A 205 9.56 16.91 -6.27
N VAL A 206 9.85 15.61 -6.35
CA VAL A 206 8.89 14.55 -6.04
C VAL A 206 8.69 14.45 -4.53
N ILE A 207 9.80 14.48 -3.77
CA ILE A 207 9.78 14.44 -2.29
C ILE A 207 9.00 15.66 -1.78
N GLU A 208 9.24 16.84 -2.36
CA GLU A 208 8.58 18.09 -1.97
C GLU A 208 7.07 18.06 -2.27
N ALA A 209 6.67 17.62 -3.47
CA ALA A 209 5.26 17.48 -3.83
C ALA A 209 4.54 16.47 -2.91
N PHE A 210 5.22 15.36 -2.59
CA PHE A 210 4.72 14.34 -1.68
C PHE A 210 4.57 14.89 -0.26
N ALA A 211 5.59 15.60 0.26
CA ALA A 211 5.55 16.23 1.57
C ALA A 211 4.39 17.24 1.69
N ASN A 212 4.21 18.08 0.67
CA ASN A 212 3.12 19.06 0.64
C ASN A 212 1.75 18.39 0.74
N GLN A 213 1.53 17.28 0.01
CA GLN A 213 0.24 16.58 0.00
C GLN A 213 0.00 15.81 1.31
N ILE A 214 1.05 15.20 1.90
CA ILE A 214 0.91 14.51 3.20
C ILE A 214 0.59 15.51 4.30
N LEU A 215 1.39 16.58 4.42
CA LEU A 215 1.27 17.54 5.52
C LEU A 215 0.02 18.42 5.42
N ALA A 216 -0.64 18.44 4.27
CA ALA A 216 -1.97 19.04 4.13
C ALA A 216 -3.08 18.16 4.76
N LEU A 217 -2.83 16.87 4.96
CA LEU A 217 -3.79 15.91 5.53
C LEU A 217 -3.48 15.57 6.98
N ASP A 218 -2.21 15.44 7.33
CA ASP A 218 -1.76 14.92 8.61
C ASP A 218 -0.56 15.70 9.16
N ASP A 219 -0.63 16.11 10.42
CA ASP A 219 0.48 16.63 11.22
C ASP A 219 1.09 15.58 12.15
N SER A 220 0.34 14.51 12.33
CA SER A 220 0.72 13.36 13.16
C SER A 220 0.08 12.09 12.62
N VAL A 221 0.68 10.94 12.92
CA VAL A 221 0.21 9.62 12.46
C VAL A 221 0.27 8.60 13.62
N PRO A 222 -0.54 7.54 13.55
CA PRO A 222 -0.55 6.49 14.57
C PRO A 222 0.82 5.81 14.76
N THR A 223 1.08 5.33 15.97
CA THR A 223 2.33 4.62 16.34
C THR A 223 2.23 3.11 16.23
N GLY A 224 1.03 2.53 16.18
CA GLY A 224 0.82 1.09 16.32
C GLY A 224 1.60 0.23 15.33
N THR A 225 1.73 0.66 14.08
CA THR A 225 2.55 -0.05 13.10
C THR A 225 4.04 -0.09 13.47
N TYR A 226 4.57 0.97 14.10
CA TYR A 226 5.95 1.00 14.59
C TYR A 226 6.13 0.11 15.82
N VAL A 227 5.16 0.14 16.72
CA VAL A 227 5.14 -0.76 17.90
C VAL A 227 5.14 -2.21 17.44
N ASP A 228 4.24 -2.59 16.52
CA ASP A 228 4.16 -3.95 16.00
C ASP A 228 5.44 -4.40 15.29
N MET A 229 5.97 -3.57 14.38
CA MET A 229 7.22 -3.89 13.68
C MET A 229 8.44 -3.99 14.60
N CYS A 230 8.44 -3.28 15.74
CA CYS A 230 9.54 -3.33 16.70
C CYS A 230 9.42 -4.48 17.70
N SER A 231 8.20 -4.96 18.02
CA SER A 231 7.96 -5.87 19.15
C SER A 231 7.12 -7.11 18.85
N LYS A 232 6.37 -7.17 17.72
CA LYS A 232 5.40 -8.23 17.49
C LYS A 232 5.58 -9.00 16.15
N LEU A 233 6.68 -8.78 15.43
CA LEU A 233 6.93 -9.55 14.22
C LEU A 233 7.27 -11.02 14.53
N PRO A 234 6.79 -11.97 13.73
CA PRO A 234 5.95 -11.80 12.54
C PRO A 234 4.47 -11.60 12.86
N VAL A 235 3.79 -10.72 12.11
CA VAL A 235 2.34 -10.45 12.27
C VAL A 235 1.46 -11.33 11.38
N CYS A 236 2.03 -12.01 10.40
CA CYS A 236 1.34 -12.95 9.53
C CYS A 236 2.15 -14.23 9.32
N ASP A 237 1.45 -15.29 8.97
CA ASP A 237 2.00 -16.60 8.65
C ASP A 237 1.92 -16.81 7.14
N PRO A 238 3.05 -16.85 6.42
CA PRO A 238 3.06 -17.03 4.96
C PRO A 238 2.37 -18.33 4.51
N GLU A 239 2.40 -19.38 5.32
CA GLU A 239 1.77 -20.67 4.99
C GLU A 239 0.23 -20.60 4.91
N LYS A 240 -0.36 -19.53 5.45
CA LYS A 240 -1.80 -19.25 5.41
C LYS A 240 -2.21 -18.28 4.31
N ILE A 241 -1.26 -17.75 3.53
CA ILE A 241 -1.54 -16.85 2.41
C ILE A 241 -1.66 -17.70 1.14
N THR A 242 -2.89 -18.02 0.76
CA THR A 242 -3.18 -18.93 -0.36
C THR A 242 -3.31 -18.23 -1.71
N ALA A 243 -3.45 -16.91 -1.73
CA ALA A 243 -3.51 -16.14 -2.97
C ALA A 243 -2.18 -16.18 -3.75
N PRO A 244 -2.20 -16.16 -5.10
CA PRO A 244 -1.02 -15.86 -5.89
C PRO A 244 -0.33 -14.61 -5.39
N THR A 245 1.00 -14.67 -5.11
CA THR A 245 1.69 -13.59 -4.40
C THR A 245 2.99 -13.20 -5.08
N ILE A 246 3.22 -11.89 -5.26
CA ILE A 246 4.52 -11.33 -5.60
C ILE A 246 5.13 -10.58 -4.42
N ILE A 247 6.40 -10.85 -4.13
CA ILE A 247 7.23 -10.07 -3.22
C ILE A 247 8.06 -9.10 -4.07
N MET A 248 7.97 -7.82 -3.76
CA MET A 248 8.73 -6.77 -4.42
C MET A 248 9.63 -6.07 -3.41
N ARG A 249 10.91 -5.89 -3.77
CA ARG A 249 11.91 -5.29 -2.90
C ARG A 249 12.79 -4.32 -3.67
N GLY A 250 12.93 -3.09 -3.19
CA GLY A 250 13.94 -2.17 -3.69
C GLY A 250 15.36 -2.67 -3.40
N GLN A 251 16.27 -2.50 -4.36
CA GLN A 251 17.69 -2.88 -4.21
C GLN A 251 18.30 -2.33 -2.91
N TRP A 252 17.95 -1.10 -2.57
CA TRP A 252 18.50 -0.34 -1.44
C TRP A 252 17.54 -0.24 -0.24
N ASP A 253 16.51 -1.07 -0.19
CA ASP A 253 15.55 -1.03 0.93
C ASP A 253 16.21 -1.51 2.24
N GLY A 254 16.35 -0.60 3.20
CA GLY A 254 16.96 -0.86 4.51
C GLY A 254 15.98 -1.44 5.55
N ILE A 255 14.69 -1.56 5.21
CA ILE A 255 13.68 -2.17 6.10
C ILE A 255 13.44 -3.63 5.73
N ALA A 256 13.25 -3.91 4.46
CA ALA A 256 12.93 -5.23 3.93
C ALA A 256 14.21 -6.07 3.76
N GLY A 257 14.56 -6.87 4.75
CA GLY A 257 15.72 -7.76 4.72
C GLY A 257 15.60 -8.78 3.59
N PHE A 258 16.66 -8.94 2.78
CA PHE A 258 16.60 -9.81 1.60
C PHE A 258 16.35 -11.28 1.99
N ASP A 259 17.14 -11.82 2.91
CA ASP A 259 17.03 -13.21 3.34
C ASP A 259 15.73 -13.47 4.12
N ASP A 260 15.26 -12.50 4.90
CA ASP A 260 13.98 -12.55 5.60
C ASP A 260 12.81 -12.72 4.60
N LEU A 261 12.86 -11.95 3.51
CA LEU A 261 11.85 -12.05 2.45
C LEU A 261 11.98 -13.32 1.61
N LEU A 262 13.18 -13.84 1.36
CA LEU A 262 13.36 -15.12 0.67
C LEU A 262 12.79 -16.27 1.49
N GLU A 263 12.96 -16.25 2.80
CA GLU A 263 12.40 -17.27 3.68
C GLU A 263 10.86 -17.16 3.73
N PHE A 264 10.30 -15.97 3.78
CA PHE A 264 8.86 -15.75 3.62
C PHE A 264 8.35 -16.32 2.29
N PHE A 265 9.03 -15.99 1.19
CA PHE A 265 8.69 -16.44 -0.16
C PHE A 265 8.68 -17.97 -0.29
N LYS A 266 9.67 -18.66 0.28
CA LYS A 266 9.74 -20.13 0.26
C LYS A 266 8.51 -20.76 0.89
N ARG A 267 8.00 -20.18 1.98
CA ARG A 267 6.87 -20.70 2.76
C ARG A 267 5.50 -20.43 2.17
N LEU A 268 5.37 -19.54 1.19
CA LEU A 268 4.09 -19.31 0.50
C LEU A 268 3.64 -20.61 -0.19
N PRO A 269 2.41 -21.11 0.07
CA PRO A 269 1.96 -22.40 -0.42
C PRO A 269 1.58 -22.40 -1.91
N ASN A 270 1.13 -21.24 -2.43
CA ASN A 270 0.70 -21.13 -3.82
C ASN A 270 1.91 -21.18 -4.78
N PRO A 271 1.94 -22.10 -5.76
CA PRO A 271 3.03 -22.16 -6.74
C PRO A 271 3.08 -20.96 -7.69
N ASP A 272 1.96 -20.23 -7.90
CA ASP A 272 1.94 -18.96 -8.64
C ASP A 272 2.47 -17.85 -7.70
N LYS A 273 3.78 -17.85 -7.49
CA LYS A 273 4.48 -16.87 -6.65
C LYS A 273 5.73 -16.34 -7.32
N GLN A 274 6.02 -15.06 -7.08
CA GLN A 274 7.15 -14.36 -7.71
C GLN A 274 7.95 -13.56 -6.68
N PHE A 275 9.23 -13.36 -6.96
CA PHE A 275 10.10 -12.49 -6.17
C PHE A 275 10.84 -11.54 -7.12
N ALA A 276 10.71 -10.23 -6.91
CA ALA A 276 11.32 -9.21 -7.75
C ALA A 276 12.19 -8.26 -6.93
N VAL A 277 13.45 -8.10 -7.34
CA VAL A 277 14.34 -7.05 -6.85
C VAL A 277 14.33 -5.90 -7.85
N MET A 278 14.03 -4.69 -7.38
CA MET A 278 13.88 -3.50 -8.22
C MET A 278 15.17 -2.66 -8.19
N PRO A 279 15.93 -2.57 -9.30
CA PRO A 279 17.22 -1.90 -9.35
C PRO A 279 17.07 -0.39 -9.15
N GLY A 280 18.00 0.21 -8.38
CA GLY A 280 18.06 1.65 -8.12
C GLY A 280 16.89 2.19 -7.29
N ILE A 281 16.14 1.33 -6.61
CA ILE A 281 14.99 1.67 -5.77
C ILE A 281 15.35 1.41 -4.31
N ALA A 282 15.01 2.36 -3.43
CA ALA A 282 15.02 2.22 -1.98
C ALA A 282 13.59 1.94 -1.45
N HIS A 283 13.25 2.37 -0.24
CA HIS A 283 12.00 1.99 0.43
C HIS A 283 10.71 2.53 -0.21
N ALA A 284 10.69 3.81 -0.62
CA ALA A 284 9.49 4.47 -1.15
C ALA A 284 9.34 4.27 -2.67
N SER A 285 9.18 3.04 -3.12
CA SER A 285 9.34 2.57 -4.49
C SER A 285 8.56 3.36 -5.55
N LEU A 286 7.29 3.71 -5.29
CA LEU A 286 6.41 4.41 -6.23
C LEU A 286 6.85 5.85 -6.56
N HIS A 287 7.66 6.47 -5.70
CA HIS A 287 8.04 7.88 -5.82
C HIS A 287 9.51 8.08 -6.17
N GLN A 288 10.23 7.00 -6.49
CA GLN A 288 11.64 7.07 -6.86
C GLN A 288 11.84 7.23 -8.37
N LYS A 289 13.07 7.48 -8.80
CA LYS A 289 13.38 7.72 -10.22
C LYS A 289 12.98 6.55 -11.11
N ASN A 290 13.15 5.31 -10.62
CA ASN A 290 12.84 4.08 -11.34
C ASN A 290 11.41 3.55 -11.09
N TYR A 291 10.47 4.40 -10.66
CA TYR A 291 9.07 4.02 -10.31
C TYR A 291 8.33 3.24 -11.42
N MET A 292 8.64 3.50 -12.69
CA MET A 292 8.01 2.78 -13.81
C MET A 292 8.33 1.28 -13.78
N THR A 293 9.47 0.87 -13.21
CA THR A 293 9.79 -0.55 -12.99
C THR A 293 8.74 -1.19 -12.07
N VAL A 294 8.34 -0.50 -11.00
CA VAL A 294 7.29 -0.96 -10.08
C VAL A 294 5.98 -1.18 -10.82
N TYR A 295 5.56 -0.20 -11.63
CA TYR A 295 4.30 -0.27 -12.36
C TYR A 295 4.29 -1.42 -13.37
N HIS A 296 5.37 -1.63 -14.11
CA HIS A 296 5.46 -2.71 -15.10
C HIS A 296 5.48 -4.10 -14.45
N ILE A 297 6.16 -4.27 -13.32
CA ILE A 297 6.13 -5.52 -12.53
C ILE A 297 4.70 -5.80 -12.05
N LEU A 298 4.04 -4.82 -11.46
CA LEU A 298 2.66 -4.95 -10.98
C LEU A 298 1.69 -5.24 -12.13
N LEU A 299 1.80 -4.53 -13.25
CA LEU A 299 0.94 -4.74 -14.41
C LEU A 299 1.08 -6.17 -14.93
N SER A 300 2.33 -6.65 -15.10
CA SER A 300 2.60 -8.03 -15.53
C SER A 300 1.98 -9.03 -14.58
N PHE A 301 2.19 -8.88 -13.27
CA PHE A 301 1.65 -9.78 -12.26
C PHE A 301 0.13 -9.76 -12.20
N PHE A 302 -0.51 -8.59 -12.22
CA PHE A 302 -1.97 -8.46 -12.14
C PHE A 302 -2.70 -8.88 -13.41
N SER A 303 -2.03 -8.88 -14.57
CA SER A 303 -2.60 -9.33 -15.84
C SER A 303 -2.24 -10.75 -16.23
N GLN A 304 -1.49 -11.45 -15.40
CA GLN A 304 -1.06 -12.82 -15.66
C GLN A 304 -2.28 -13.75 -15.77
N PRO A 305 -2.35 -14.59 -16.80
CA PRO A 305 -3.43 -15.56 -16.92
C PRO A 305 -3.32 -16.62 -15.83
N GLU A 306 -4.45 -17.23 -15.51
CA GLU A 306 -4.47 -18.41 -14.63
C GLU A 306 -3.64 -19.57 -15.25
N PRO A 307 -2.86 -20.31 -14.44
CA PRO A 307 -2.14 -21.47 -14.93
C PRO A 307 -3.10 -22.52 -15.51
N VAL A 308 -2.84 -22.96 -16.74
CA VAL A 308 -3.62 -24.01 -17.41
C VAL A 308 -3.32 -25.39 -16.81
N TYR A 309 -2.03 -25.64 -16.51
CA TYR A 309 -1.59 -26.85 -15.83
C TYR A 309 -1.22 -26.55 -14.37
N ARG A 310 -1.73 -27.31 -13.44
CA ARG A 310 -1.52 -27.09 -11.99
C ARG A 310 -0.89 -28.27 -11.25
N GLY A 311 -0.43 -29.28 -11.99
CA GLY A 311 0.14 -30.52 -11.44
C GLY A 311 -0.81 -31.71 -11.48
#